data_ff6a4c183aefe1b03b4893bd7dd149fc
#
_entry.id   ff6a4c183aefe1b03b4893bd7dd149fc
#
_cell.length_a   1.000
_cell.length_b   1.000
_cell.length_c   1.000
_cell.angle_alpha   90.00
_cell.angle_beta   90.00
_cell.angle_gamma   90.00
#
_symmetry.space_group_name_H-M   'P 1'
#
loop_
_entity.id
_entity.type
_entity.pdbx_description
1 polymer ?
#
loop_
_entity_poly.entity_id
_entity_poly.type
_entity_poly.pdbx_seq_one_letter_code
_entity_poly.pdbx_strand_id
1 'polypeptide(L)'
;VRFMTMIKMDETALSSETPPGVYEAMGAFAQEGRVNGTLVELGGLMPSSAGAIVSLANGRIKAVDGPFAEARELVGGYAVIDVRSREEAVELGRRLMQIHLDNWPGWEGSCEIRQIAGS
;
A
#
# COMPACT_ATOMS: atom_id res chain seq x y z
N VAL A 1 -3.42 -6.61 -17.86
CA VAL A 1 -3.69 -5.24 -17.39
C VAL A 1 -3.02 -5.02 -16.06
N ARG A 2 -2.30 -3.92 -15.93
CA ARG A 2 -1.57 -3.62 -14.70
C ARG A 2 -2.33 -2.66 -13.81
N PHE A 3 -2.31 -2.94 -12.52
CA PHE A 3 -2.90 -2.11 -11.49
C PHE A 3 -1.86 -1.77 -10.43
N MET A 4 -1.93 -0.55 -9.92
CA MET A 4 -1.24 -0.15 -8.69
C MET A 4 -2.19 -0.46 -7.53
N THR A 5 -1.70 -1.19 -6.55
CA THR A 5 -2.40 -1.41 -5.29
C THR A 5 -1.64 -0.67 -4.20
N MET A 6 -2.35 0.08 -3.37
CA MET A 6 -1.75 0.89 -2.31
C MET A 6 -2.44 0.58 -1.01
N ILE A 7 -1.68 0.11 -0.03
CA ILE A 7 -2.19 -0.11 1.32
C ILE A 7 -2.08 1.21 2.07
N LYS A 8 -3.21 1.71 2.56
CA LYS A 8 -3.32 2.98 3.25
C LYS A 8 -3.70 2.77 4.71
N MET A 9 -3.07 3.54 5.58
CA MET A 9 -3.29 3.47 7.02
C MET A 9 -2.98 4.84 7.63
N ASP A 10 -3.30 5.04 8.91
CA ASP A 10 -2.93 6.27 9.59
C ASP A 10 -1.46 6.24 10.04
N GLU A 11 -0.96 7.39 10.51
CA GLU A 11 0.44 7.51 10.95
C GLU A 11 0.75 6.61 12.15
N THR A 12 -0.21 6.39 13.03
CA THR A 12 -0.02 5.51 14.19
C THR A 12 0.27 4.09 13.75
N ALA A 13 -0.53 3.55 12.82
CA ALA A 13 -0.30 2.21 12.28
C ALA A 13 1.00 2.15 11.48
N LEU A 14 1.27 3.17 10.66
CA LEU A 14 2.47 3.24 9.83
C LEU A 14 3.75 3.28 10.67
N SER A 15 3.71 3.97 11.82
CA SER A 15 4.85 4.10 12.73
C SER A 15 4.97 2.94 13.72
N SER A 16 3.96 2.07 13.79
CA SER A 16 3.95 0.91 14.67
C SER A 16 4.77 -0.23 14.07
N GLU A 17 5.28 -1.10 14.94
CA GLU A 17 5.93 -2.31 14.50
C GLU A 17 4.90 -3.26 13.88
N THR A 18 5.14 -3.67 12.65
CA THR A 18 4.29 -4.63 11.95
C THR A 18 4.42 -6.00 12.61
N PRO A 19 3.31 -6.64 13.02
CA PRO A 19 3.37 -7.98 13.62
C PRO A 19 4.05 -9.00 12.70
N PRO A 20 4.84 -9.93 13.27
CA PRO A 20 5.52 -10.95 12.46
C PRO A 20 4.60 -11.78 11.58
N GLY A 21 3.37 -12.06 12.04
CA GLY A 21 2.38 -12.82 11.25
C GLY A 21 1.95 -12.11 9.98
N VAL A 22 1.94 -10.77 9.98
CA VAL A 22 1.65 -9.99 8.77
C VAL A 22 2.78 -10.15 7.76
N TYR A 23 4.03 -9.99 8.19
CA TYR A 23 5.19 -10.19 7.32
C TYR A 23 5.22 -11.58 6.70
N GLU A 24 4.98 -12.60 7.52
CA GLU A 24 4.98 -13.99 7.05
C GLU A 24 3.88 -14.24 6.02
N ALA A 25 2.65 -13.80 6.31
CA ALA A 25 1.52 -13.97 5.39
C ALA A 25 1.69 -13.14 4.11
N MET A 26 2.19 -11.91 4.22
CA MET A 26 2.49 -11.06 3.07
C MET A 26 3.60 -11.67 2.20
N GLY A 27 4.62 -12.24 2.82
CA GLY A 27 5.70 -12.93 2.11
C GLY A 27 5.20 -14.12 1.32
N ALA A 28 4.33 -14.94 1.90
CA ALA A 28 3.72 -16.08 1.22
C ALA A 28 2.83 -15.62 0.05
N PHE A 29 2.04 -14.58 0.26
CA PHE A 29 1.19 -13.99 -0.77
C PHE A 29 2.03 -13.44 -1.94
N ALA A 30 3.13 -12.74 -1.64
CA ALA A 30 4.04 -12.22 -2.65
C ALA A 30 4.71 -13.35 -3.45
N GLN A 31 5.13 -14.42 -2.78
CA GLN A 31 5.74 -15.56 -3.44
C GLN A 31 4.76 -16.24 -4.41
N GLU A 32 3.52 -16.44 -3.99
CA GLU A 32 2.47 -16.94 -4.86
C GLU A 32 2.31 -16.06 -6.12
N GLY A 33 2.27 -14.75 -5.93
CA GLY A 33 2.15 -13.79 -7.03
C GLY A 33 3.34 -13.80 -7.98
N ARG A 34 4.55 -14.00 -7.47
CA ARG A 34 5.75 -14.13 -8.31
C ARG A 34 5.71 -15.40 -9.14
N VAL A 35 5.30 -16.50 -8.53
CA VAL A 35 5.24 -17.81 -9.21
C VAL A 35 4.21 -17.80 -10.33
N ASN A 36 3.02 -17.22 -10.10
CA ASN A 36 1.96 -17.19 -11.10
C ASN A 36 2.02 -15.99 -12.04
N GLY A 37 2.97 -15.08 -11.86
CA GLY A 37 3.17 -13.92 -12.74
C GLY A 37 2.27 -12.73 -12.44
N THR A 38 1.47 -12.76 -11.40
CA THR A 38 0.58 -11.63 -11.07
C THR A 38 1.31 -10.48 -10.38
N LEU A 39 2.37 -10.74 -9.64
CA LEU A 39 3.12 -9.71 -8.94
C LEU A 39 4.31 -9.24 -9.78
N VAL A 40 4.30 -7.96 -10.17
CA VAL A 40 5.36 -7.33 -10.95
C VAL A 40 6.38 -6.65 -10.04
N GLU A 41 5.89 -5.88 -9.07
CA GLU A 41 6.74 -5.12 -8.15
C GLU A 41 6.03 -4.97 -6.80
N LEU A 42 6.80 -4.90 -5.72
CA LEU A 42 6.30 -4.78 -4.36
C LEU A 42 7.25 -3.90 -3.56
N GLY A 43 6.72 -3.00 -2.76
CA GLY A 43 7.52 -2.18 -1.85
C GLY A 43 6.76 -1.74 -0.62
N GLY A 44 7.47 -1.68 0.51
CA GLY A 44 7.00 -1.02 1.72
C GLY A 44 7.54 0.42 1.76
N LEU A 45 6.80 1.30 2.39
CA LEU A 45 7.21 2.69 2.56
C LEU A 45 7.55 2.98 4.03
N MET A 46 8.58 3.79 4.23
CA MET A 46 8.94 4.27 5.55
C MET A 46 7.86 5.22 6.09
N PRO A 47 7.79 5.44 7.42
CA PRO A 47 6.87 6.43 7.99
C PRO A 47 7.04 7.81 7.38
N SER A 48 5.99 8.64 7.45
CA SER A 48 5.99 9.98 6.85
C SER A 48 7.08 10.90 7.40
N SER A 49 7.60 10.62 8.60
CA SER A 49 8.74 11.35 9.17
C SER A 49 10.01 11.30 8.31
N ALA A 50 10.12 10.27 7.46
CA ALA A 50 11.23 10.13 6.52
C ALA A 50 10.95 10.78 5.16
N GLY A 51 9.77 11.39 4.98
CA GLY A 51 9.32 11.93 3.71
C GLY A 51 9.14 13.43 3.69
N ALA A 52 8.68 13.92 2.55
CA ALA A 52 8.34 15.32 2.35
C ALA A 52 7.18 15.44 1.36
N ILE A 53 6.44 16.53 1.43
CA ILE A 53 5.45 16.89 0.43
C ILE A 53 5.89 18.15 -0.27
N VAL A 54 5.98 18.10 -1.59
CA VAL A 54 6.22 19.28 -2.43
C VAL A 54 4.90 19.64 -3.10
N SER A 55 4.43 20.86 -2.86
CA SER A 55 3.13 21.32 -3.30
C SER A 55 3.25 22.50 -4.26
N LEU A 56 2.31 22.62 -5.15
CA LEU A 56 2.13 23.79 -6.02
C LEU A 56 0.75 24.39 -5.77
N ALA A 57 0.71 25.62 -5.28
CA ALA A 57 -0.53 26.37 -5.06
C ALA A 57 -0.28 27.85 -5.25
N ASN A 58 -1.24 28.54 -5.89
CA ASN A 58 -1.17 29.99 -6.14
C ASN A 58 0.14 30.40 -6.85
N GLY A 59 0.62 29.57 -7.79
CA GLY A 59 1.85 29.83 -8.53
C GLY A 59 3.13 29.66 -7.73
N ARG A 60 3.05 29.04 -6.55
CA ARG A 60 4.20 28.85 -5.66
C ARG A 60 4.44 27.37 -5.37
N ILE A 61 5.71 27.01 -5.35
CA ILE A 61 6.16 25.65 -4.99
C ILE A 61 6.68 25.71 -3.57
N LYS A 62 6.20 24.77 -2.73
CA LYS A 62 6.58 24.67 -1.32
C LYS A 62 6.88 23.22 -0.97
N ALA A 63 7.97 22.99 -0.24
CA ALA A 63 8.31 21.68 0.31
C ALA A 63 8.13 21.70 1.82
N VAL A 64 7.47 20.66 2.34
CA VAL A 64 7.25 20.49 3.78
C VAL A 64 7.71 19.09 4.17
N ASP A 65 8.59 19.02 5.16
CA ASP A 65 9.06 17.75 5.70
C ASP A 65 7.97 17.07 6.53
N GLY A 66 7.97 15.72 6.53
CA GLY A 66 7.13 14.96 7.45
C GLY A 66 7.56 15.11 8.91
N PRO A 67 6.81 14.57 9.86
CA PRO A 67 5.61 13.76 9.65
C PRO A 67 4.38 14.57 9.22
N PHE A 68 3.46 13.90 8.51
CA PHE A 68 2.20 14.51 8.03
C PHE A 68 1.09 14.22 9.04
N ALA A 69 1.14 14.89 10.17
CA ALA A 69 0.32 14.59 11.34
C ALA A 69 -1.18 14.65 11.11
N GLU A 70 -1.63 15.42 10.12
CA GLU A 70 -3.05 15.55 9.79
C GLU A 70 -3.54 14.54 8.76
N ALA A 71 -2.64 13.81 8.12
CA ALA A 71 -3.01 12.80 7.14
C ALA A 71 -3.60 11.57 7.84
N ARG A 72 -4.83 11.22 7.49
CA ARG A 72 -5.53 10.06 8.04
C ARG A 72 -5.27 8.78 7.26
N GLU A 73 -4.88 8.94 6.00
CA GLU A 73 -4.55 7.83 5.13
C GLU A 73 -3.21 8.09 4.47
N LEU A 74 -2.22 7.32 4.87
CA LEU A 74 -0.88 7.36 4.30
C LEU A 74 -0.62 6.04 3.60
N VAL A 75 0.04 6.09 2.45
CA VAL A 75 0.45 4.88 1.76
C VAL A 75 1.58 4.23 2.56
N GLY A 76 1.32 3.04 3.09
CA GLY A 76 2.31 2.27 3.84
C GLY A 76 3.02 1.22 3.00
N GLY A 77 2.46 0.89 1.84
CA GLY A 77 3.05 -0.07 0.92
C GLY A 77 2.32 -0.07 -0.40
N TYR A 78 2.96 -0.59 -1.42
CA TYR A 78 2.38 -0.67 -2.75
C TYR A 78 2.79 -1.95 -3.45
N ALA A 79 2.00 -2.36 -4.44
CA ALA A 79 2.35 -3.41 -5.36
C ALA A 79 1.83 -3.08 -6.75
N VAL A 80 2.60 -3.44 -7.77
CA VAL A 80 2.13 -3.45 -9.15
C VAL A 80 1.79 -4.88 -9.51
N ILE A 81 0.54 -5.10 -9.92
CA ILE A 81 0.04 -6.42 -10.29
C ILE A 81 -0.38 -6.44 -11.75
N ASP A 82 -0.20 -7.59 -12.39
CA ASP A 82 -0.64 -7.83 -13.76
C ASP A 82 -1.71 -8.91 -13.74
N VAL A 83 -2.95 -8.51 -14.04
CA VAL A 83 -4.14 -9.36 -13.91
C VAL A 83 -5.03 -9.20 -15.15
N ARG A 84 -6.04 -10.05 -15.25
CA ARG A 84 -6.93 -10.05 -16.43
C ARG A 84 -8.01 -8.98 -16.36
N SER A 85 -8.38 -8.57 -15.14
CA SER A 85 -9.52 -7.68 -14.95
C SER A 85 -9.42 -6.89 -13.65
N ARG A 86 -10.23 -5.85 -13.56
CA ARG A 86 -10.42 -5.08 -12.32
C ARG A 86 -10.96 -5.98 -11.20
N GLU A 87 -11.84 -6.90 -11.50
CA GLU A 87 -12.43 -7.82 -10.53
C GLU A 87 -11.37 -8.74 -9.91
N GLU A 88 -10.43 -9.22 -10.71
CA GLU A 88 -9.30 -10.00 -10.21
C GLU A 88 -8.41 -9.17 -9.30
N ALA A 89 -8.15 -7.90 -9.66
CA ALA A 89 -7.39 -6.98 -8.82
C ALA A 89 -8.08 -6.73 -7.48
N VAL A 90 -9.39 -6.54 -7.48
CA VAL A 90 -10.20 -6.36 -6.27
C VAL A 90 -10.11 -7.58 -5.37
N GLU A 91 -10.17 -8.78 -5.95
CA GLU A 91 -10.06 -10.02 -5.18
C GLU A 91 -8.71 -10.15 -4.49
N LEU A 92 -7.62 -9.76 -5.17
CA LEU A 92 -6.30 -9.73 -4.55
C LEU A 92 -6.25 -8.70 -3.40
N GLY A 93 -6.89 -7.56 -3.58
CA GLY A 93 -7.03 -6.55 -2.51
C GLY A 93 -7.78 -7.07 -1.30
N ARG A 94 -8.84 -7.85 -1.51
CA ARG A 94 -9.57 -8.50 -0.41
C ARG A 94 -8.67 -9.45 0.35
N ARG A 95 -7.85 -10.23 -0.34
CA ARG A 95 -6.91 -11.16 0.29
C ARG A 95 -5.87 -10.41 1.12
N LEU A 96 -5.38 -9.27 0.63
CA LEU A 96 -4.45 -8.42 1.40
C LEU A 96 -5.11 -7.90 2.68
N MET A 97 -6.35 -7.44 2.61
CA MET A 97 -7.09 -6.98 3.79
C MET A 97 -7.36 -8.11 4.76
N GLN A 98 -7.65 -9.32 4.27
CA GLN A 98 -7.83 -10.48 5.11
C GLN A 98 -6.57 -10.84 5.90
N ILE A 99 -5.40 -10.71 5.28
CA ILE A 99 -4.12 -10.92 5.96
C ILE A 99 -3.99 -9.96 7.16
N HIS A 100 -4.34 -8.70 6.98
CA HIS A 100 -4.30 -7.72 8.06
C HIS A 100 -5.33 -8.02 9.14
N LEU A 101 -6.54 -8.38 8.75
CA LEU A 101 -7.59 -8.75 9.70
C LEU A 101 -7.15 -9.94 10.59
N ASP A 102 -6.56 -10.94 9.98
CA ASP A 102 -6.18 -12.17 10.67
C ASP A 102 -4.93 -12.02 11.55
N ASN A 103 -4.04 -11.09 11.23
CA ASN A 103 -2.71 -11.05 11.82
C ASN A 103 -2.35 -9.74 12.54
N TRP A 104 -3.19 -8.73 12.46
CA TRP A 104 -2.90 -7.43 13.10
C TRP A 104 -4.13 -6.95 13.87
N PRO A 105 -4.25 -7.33 15.15
CA PRO A 105 -5.41 -6.94 15.97
C PRO A 105 -5.63 -5.43 16.00
N GLY A 106 -6.87 -5.01 15.69
CA GLY A 106 -7.26 -3.61 15.72
C GLY A 106 -6.79 -2.75 14.55
N TRP A 107 -6.01 -3.32 13.60
CA TRP A 107 -5.59 -2.55 12.44
C TRP A 107 -6.77 -2.18 11.56
N GLU A 108 -6.78 -0.92 11.14
CA GLU A 108 -7.75 -0.41 10.17
C GLU A 108 -7.01 0.27 9.02
N GLY A 109 -7.50 0.06 7.82
CA GLY A 109 -6.92 0.65 6.63
C GLY A 109 -7.68 0.25 5.39
N SER A 110 -7.10 0.55 4.25
CA SER A 110 -7.71 0.26 2.95
C SER A 110 -6.65 -0.17 1.95
N CYS A 111 -7.11 -0.78 0.87
CA CYS A 111 -6.29 -1.04 -0.30
C CYS A 111 -6.93 -0.31 -1.48
N GLU A 112 -6.30 0.75 -1.92
CA GLU A 112 -6.73 1.45 -3.12
C GLU A 112 -6.17 0.73 -4.34
N ILE A 113 -7.01 0.52 -5.36
CA ILE A 113 -6.66 -0.21 -6.57
C ILE A 113 -6.93 0.70 -7.75
N ARG A 114 -5.89 0.98 -8.56
CA ARG A 114 -6.02 1.86 -9.73
C ARG A 114 -5.29 1.28 -10.92
N GLN A 115 -5.96 1.23 -12.05
CA GLN A 115 -5.33 0.78 -13.29
C GLN A 115 -4.24 1.74 -13.73
N ILE A 116 -3.10 1.19 -14.11
CA ILE A 116 -2.01 1.96 -14.68
C ILE A 116 -2.37 2.30 -16.12
N ALA A 117 -2.34 3.58 -16.47
CA ALA A 117 -2.70 4.04 -17.80
C ALA A 117 -1.78 3.43 -18.86
N GLY A 118 -2.37 3.00 -19.98
CA GLY A 118 -1.63 2.40 -21.07
C GLY A 118 -1.26 0.93 -20.90
N SER A 119 -1.74 0.32 -19.84
CA SER A 119 -1.42 -1.10 -19.60
C SER A 119 -2.58 -2.04 -19.94
#